data_29a55eebdb9755b34505316017f3cf68
#
_entry.id   29a55eebdb9755b34505316017f3cf68
#
_cell.length_a   1.000
_cell.length_b   1.000
_cell.length_c   1.000
_cell.angle_alpha   90.00
_cell.angle_beta   90.00
_cell.angle_gamma   90.00
#
_symmetry.space_group_name_H-M   'P 1'
#
loop_
_entity.id
_entity.type
_entity.pdbx_description
1 polymer ?
#
loop_
_entity_poly.entity_id
_entity_poly.type
_entity_poly.pdbx_seq_one_letter_code
_entity_poly.pdbx_strand_id
1 'polypeptide(L)'
;MSSPEKENSQQKTSVNLPNITNIFETNAILNFTVENTNVSIVNGLRRTIFSNIESVVFKCNPYKESLVTFEKNNTQLNNEVLKQRLECIPIHITDPKAPLERLEVHIHEKNDSDTMKYVTTEH
;
A
#
# COMPACT_ATOMS: atom_id res chain seq x y z
N MET A 1 71.87 -6.76 -10.17
CA MET A 1 70.71 -7.42 -9.53
C MET A 1 69.59 -6.40 -9.47
N SER A 2 68.70 -6.43 -10.46
CA SER A 2 67.59 -5.50 -10.59
C SER A 2 66.36 -6.20 -10.03
N SER A 3 65.71 -5.58 -9.04
CA SER A 3 64.42 -6.05 -8.49
C SER A 3 63.28 -5.65 -9.42
N PRO A 4 62.31 -6.50 -9.67
CA PRO A 4 61.16 -6.13 -10.49
C PRO A 4 60.17 -5.29 -9.68
N GLU A 5 59.80 -4.14 -10.23
CA GLU A 5 58.70 -3.31 -9.78
C GLU A 5 57.38 -4.10 -9.94
N LYS A 6 56.65 -4.20 -8.85
CA LYS A 6 55.26 -4.72 -8.86
C LYS A 6 54.32 -3.63 -9.38
N GLU A 7 53.88 -3.76 -10.60
CA GLU A 7 52.72 -3.01 -11.12
C GLU A 7 51.50 -3.30 -10.29
N ASN A 8 51.04 -2.30 -9.57
CA ASN A 8 49.81 -2.32 -8.80
C ASN A 8 48.64 -1.95 -9.76
N SER A 9 48.09 -2.94 -10.43
CA SER A 9 46.91 -2.77 -11.26
C SER A 9 45.72 -2.46 -10.37
N GLN A 10 45.41 -1.18 -10.19
CA GLN A 10 44.14 -0.71 -9.62
C GLN A 10 42.98 -1.14 -10.53
N GLN A 11 42.33 -2.21 -10.16
CA GLN A 11 41.04 -2.58 -10.73
C GLN A 11 40.04 -1.45 -10.43
N LYS A 12 39.75 -0.61 -11.42
CA LYS A 12 38.61 0.31 -11.39
C LYS A 12 37.34 -0.52 -11.32
N THR A 13 36.79 -0.70 -10.14
CA THR A 13 35.45 -1.25 -9.94
C THR A 13 34.46 -0.25 -10.53
N SER A 14 33.98 -0.50 -11.71
CA SER A 14 32.86 0.27 -12.28
C SER A 14 31.63 0.01 -11.42
N VAL A 15 31.22 0.99 -10.64
CA VAL A 15 29.99 0.94 -9.87
C VAL A 15 28.84 1.04 -10.88
N ASN A 16 28.25 -0.09 -11.20
CA ASN A 16 27.02 -0.12 -11.99
C ASN A 16 25.89 0.46 -11.12
N LEU A 17 25.42 1.64 -11.48
CA LEU A 17 24.28 2.26 -10.81
C LEU A 17 22.99 1.52 -11.18
N PRO A 18 22.02 1.43 -10.25
CA PRO A 18 20.70 0.92 -10.55
C PRO A 18 20.05 1.69 -11.70
N ASN A 19 19.43 0.99 -12.61
CA ASN A 19 18.74 1.57 -13.76
C ASN A 19 17.28 1.08 -13.80
N ILE A 20 16.35 1.95 -14.19
CA ILE A 20 14.94 1.62 -14.33
C ILE A 20 14.60 1.65 -15.82
N THR A 21 14.10 0.53 -16.33
CA THR A 21 13.74 0.33 -17.74
C THR A 21 12.30 -0.19 -17.86
N ASN A 22 11.79 -0.23 -19.08
CA ASN A 22 10.47 -0.77 -19.42
C ASN A 22 9.32 -0.19 -18.56
N ILE A 23 9.34 1.14 -18.38
CA ILE A 23 8.30 1.84 -17.64
C ILE A 23 7.08 2.00 -18.52
N PHE A 24 5.96 1.42 -18.10
CA PHE A 24 4.66 1.66 -18.75
C PHE A 24 3.52 1.57 -17.73
N GLU A 25 2.49 2.36 -17.95
CA GLU A 25 1.29 2.41 -17.10
C GLU A 25 0.07 1.97 -17.91
N THR A 26 -0.73 1.08 -17.33
CA THR A 26 -1.98 0.60 -17.91
C THR A 26 -2.99 0.39 -16.78
N ASN A 27 -4.17 1.01 -16.90
CA ASN A 27 -5.26 0.88 -15.91
C ASN A 27 -4.79 1.17 -14.46
N ALA A 28 -4.05 2.26 -14.26
CA ALA A 28 -3.46 2.64 -12.97
C ALA A 28 -2.48 1.61 -12.38
N ILE A 29 -1.97 0.68 -13.18
CA ILE A 29 -0.91 -0.26 -12.82
C ILE A 29 0.39 0.21 -13.47
N LEU A 30 1.37 0.58 -12.64
CA LEU A 30 2.70 0.93 -13.10
C LEU A 30 3.59 -0.32 -13.15
N ASN A 31 4.13 -0.61 -14.34
CA ASN A 31 5.10 -1.68 -14.55
C ASN A 31 6.47 -1.08 -14.86
N PHE A 32 7.51 -1.64 -14.29
CA PHE A 32 8.89 -1.23 -14.58
C PHE A 32 9.86 -2.36 -14.25
N THR A 33 11.05 -2.29 -14.82
CA THR A 33 12.15 -3.23 -14.55
C THR A 33 13.28 -2.49 -13.86
N VAL A 34 13.83 -3.06 -12.82
CA VAL A 34 15.02 -2.54 -12.13
C VAL A 34 16.20 -3.43 -12.45
N GLU A 35 17.26 -2.85 -13.01
CA GLU A 35 18.49 -3.53 -13.41
C GLU A 35 19.68 -3.07 -12.56
N ASN A 36 20.76 -3.84 -12.57
CA ASN A 36 22.03 -3.54 -11.91
C ASN A 36 21.89 -3.30 -10.39
N THR A 37 20.99 -4.02 -9.73
CA THR A 37 20.79 -3.92 -8.29
C THR A 37 20.63 -5.28 -7.63
N ASN A 38 20.79 -5.32 -6.32
CA ASN A 38 20.61 -6.55 -5.56
C ASN A 38 19.12 -6.78 -5.27
N VAL A 39 18.68 -8.02 -5.41
CA VAL A 39 17.30 -8.45 -5.11
C VAL A 39 16.86 -8.07 -3.69
N SER A 40 17.78 -8.09 -2.73
CA SER A 40 17.48 -7.67 -1.34
C SER A 40 17.08 -6.20 -1.24
N ILE A 41 17.71 -5.32 -2.04
CA ILE A 41 17.37 -3.89 -2.09
C ILE A 41 16.00 -3.70 -2.69
N VAL A 42 15.69 -4.38 -3.81
CA VAL A 42 14.37 -4.32 -4.45
C VAL A 42 13.28 -4.85 -3.51
N ASN A 43 13.54 -5.93 -2.81
CA ASN A 43 12.60 -6.46 -1.82
C ASN A 43 12.44 -5.52 -0.61
N GLY A 44 13.51 -4.85 -0.18
CA GLY A 44 13.45 -3.79 0.82
C GLY A 44 12.53 -2.65 0.37
N LEU A 45 12.71 -2.16 -0.85
CA LEU A 45 11.87 -1.12 -1.46
C LEU A 45 10.40 -1.56 -1.52
N ARG A 46 10.12 -2.77 -2.01
CA ARG A 46 8.77 -3.33 -2.05
C ARG A 46 8.10 -3.33 -0.67
N ARG A 47 8.82 -3.77 0.36
CA ARG A 47 8.31 -3.78 1.74
C ARG A 47 8.05 -2.38 2.26
N THR A 48 8.95 -1.42 1.96
CA THR A 48 8.78 -0.02 2.34
C THR A 48 7.54 0.60 1.69
N ILE A 49 7.27 0.29 0.43
CA ILE A 49 6.04 0.74 -0.25
C ILE A 49 4.79 0.28 0.51
N PHE A 50 4.75 -0.97 0.99
CA PHE A 50 3.60 -1.48 1.73
C PHE A 50 3.49 -0.97 3.17
N SER A 51 4.59 -0.62 3.83
CA SER A 51 4.59 -0.29 5.26
C SER A 51 4.71 1.19 5.57
N ASN A 52 5.27 2.01 4.68
CA ASN A 52 5.66 3.38 4.97
C ASN A 52 4.95 4.44 4.11
N ILE A 53 4.20 4.05 3.08
CA ILE A 53 3.38 5.00 2.35
C ILE A 53 2.10 5.24 3.14
N GLU A 54 1.92 6.49 3.55
CA GLU A 54 0.71 6.92 4.25
C GLU A 54 -0.49 6.86 3.30
N SER A 55 -1.60 6.33 3.79
CA SER A 55 -2.87 6.27 3.08
C SER A 55 -4.02 6.68 3.99
N VAL A 56 -5.06 7.23 3.41
CA VAL A 56 -6.27 7.58 4.13
C VAL A 56 -7.08 6.32 4.38
N VAL A 57 -7.49 6.11 5.61
CA VAL A 57 -8.30 4.97 6.03
C VAL A 57 -9.38 5.42 7.03
N PHE A 58 -10.37 4.57 7.29
CA PHE A 58 -11.35 4.82 8.34
C PHE A 58 -10.70 4.73 9.72
N LYS A 59 -10.83 5.78 10.55
CA LYS A 59 -10.31 5.79 11.91
C LYS A 59 -11.22 4.95 12.81
N CYS A 60 -10.80 3.76 13.18
CA CYS A 60 -11.51 2.86 14.07
C CYS A 60 -10.82 2.68 15.44
N ASN A 61 -9.54 2.95 15.54
CA ASN A 61 -8.75 2.85 16.77
C ASN A 61 -8.18 4.22 17.21
N PRO A 62 -8.00 4.46 18.52
CA PRO A 62 -8.55 3.67 19.64
C PRO A 62 -10.09 3.74 19.70
N TYR A 63 -10.73 2.78 20.38
CA TYR A 63 -12.21 2.65 20.42
C TYR A 63 -12.93 3.95 20.79
N LYS A 64 -12.37 4.74 21.72
CA LYS A 64 -12.94 6.02 22.18
C LYS A 64 -12.90 7.12 21.11
N GLU A 65 -12.03 7.00 20.13
CA GLU A 65 -11.84 7.98 19.04
C GLU A 65 -12.32 7.44 17.69
N SER A 66 -12.99 6.29 17.71
CA SER A 66 -13.53 5.67 16.52
C SER A 66 -14.59 6.56 15.87
N LEU A 67 -14.39 6.87 14.59
CA LEU A 67 -15.35 7.61 13.76
C LEU A 67 -16.37 6.68 13.09
N VAL A 68 -16.26 5.36 13.30
CA VAL A 68 -17.17 4.37 12.75
C VAL A 68 -18.18 3.93 13.79
N THR A 69 -19.45 4.10 13.50
CA THR A 69 -20.60 3.67 14.33
C THR A 69 -21.44 2.63 13.59
N PHE A 70 -21.96 1.65 14.32
CA PHE A 70 -22.88 0.67 13.81
C PHE A 70 -24.23 0.86 14.48
N GLU A 71 -25.23 1.32 13.73
CA GLU A 71 -26.60 1.42 14.22
C GLU A 71 -27.23 0.02 14.37
N LYS A 72 -27.01 -0.82 13.37
CA LYS A 72 -27.53 -2.19 13.35
C LYS A 72 -26.58 -3.12 12.61
N ASN A 73 -26.21 -4.21 13.24
CA ASN A 73 -25.40 -5.27 12.64
C ASN A 73 -26.04 -6.63 12.90
N ASN A 74 -26.60 -7.23 11.87
CA ASN A 74 -27.15 -8.58 11.88
C ASN A 74 -26.31 -9.55 11.02
N THR A 75 -25.05 -9.17 10.72
CA THR A 75 -24.14 -10.03 9.97
C THR A 75 -23.49 -11.08 10.88
N GLN A 76 -22.81 -12.05 10.29
CA GLN A 76 -22.05 -13.07 11.03
C GLN A 76 -20.79 -12.52 11.71
N LEU A 77 -20.35 -11.31 11.34
CA LEU A 77 -19.17 -10.66 11.91
C LEU A 77 -19.56 -9.68 12.99
N ASN A 78 -18.84 -9.70 14.10
CA ASN A 78 -19.04 -8.70 15.15
C ASN A 78 -18.50 -7.32 14.74
N ASN A 79 -18.89 -6.28 15.46
CA ASN A 79 -18.53 -4.90 15.14
C ASN A 79 -17.03 -4.65 15.18
N GLU A 80 -16.30 -5.29 16.07
CA GLU A 80 -14.84 -5.16 16.21
C GLU A 80 -14.12 -5.68 14.96
N VAL A 81 -14.53 -6.84 14.46
CA VAL A 81 -13.97 -7.41 13.23
C VAL A 81 -14.31 -6.55 12.02
N LEU A 82 -15.54 -6.02 11.96
CA LEU A 82 -15.92 -5.10 10.88
C LEU A 82 -15.08 -3.82 10.92
N LYS A 83 -14.83 -3.23 12.11
CA LYS A 83 -13.94 -2.08 12.26
C LYS A 83 -12.53 -2.37 11.77
N GLN A 84 -11.94 -3.50 12.17
CA GLN A 84 -10.61 -3.90 11.70
C GLN A 84 -10.56 -4.06 10.18
N ARG A 85 -11.60 -4.59 9.56
CA ARG A 85 -11.65 -4.71 8.11
C ARG A 85 -11.76 -3.36 7.42
N LEU A 86 -12.55 -2.42 7.98
CA LEU A 86 -12.67 -1.06 7.45
C LEU A 86 -11.34 -0.30 7.51
N GLU A 87 -10.57 -0.44 8.59
CA GLU A 87 -9.22 0.14 8.71
C GLU A 87 -8.24 -0.35 7.63
N CYS A 88 -8.46 -1.55 7.10
CA CYS A 88 -7.63 -2.11 6.04
C CYS A 88 -8.00 -1.64 4.63
N ILE A 89 -9.08 -0.87 4.47
CA ILE A 89 -9.50 -0.36 3.17
C ILE A 89 -8.86 1.00 2.91
N PRO A 90 -7.91 1.12 1.99
CA PRO A 90 -7.32 2.39 1.62
C PRO A 90 -8.31 3.21 0.81
N ILE A 91 -8.52 4.47 1.19
CA ILE A 91 -9.37 5.41 0.47
C ILE A 91 -8.48 6.18 -0.51
N HIS A 92 -8.78 6.07 -1.80
CA HIS A 92 -8.01 6.75 -2.84
C HIS A 92 -8.40 8.23 -2.91
N ILE A 93 -7.52 9.10 -2.42
CA ILE A 93 -7.68 10.55 -2.48
C ILE A 93 -6.46 11.13 -3.20
N THR A 94 -6.71 11.74 -4.34
CA THR A 94 -5.66 12.35 -5.19
C THR A 94 -5.30 13.76 -4.76
N ASP A 95 -6.23 14.49 -4.11
CA ASP A 95 -5.99 15.83 -3.62
C ASP A 95 -5.59 15.82 -2.15
N PRO A 96 -4.33 16.16 -1.80
CA PRO A 96 -3.87 16.22 -0.42
C PRO A 96 -4.55 17.31 0.41
N LYS A 97 -5.27 18.25 -0.24
CA LYS A 97 -6.04 19.32 0.42
C LYS A 97 -7.53 19.01 0.54
N ALA A 98 -7.95 17.81 0.15
CA ALA A 98 -9.33 17.40 0.28
C ALA A 98 -9.80 17.52 1.74
N PRO A 99 -10.99 18.07 1.99
CA PRO A 99 -11.52 18.26 3.35
C PRO A 99 -11.98 16.91 3.92
N LEU A 100 -11.03 16.07 4.36
CA LEU A 100 -11.28 14.71 4.87
C LEU A 100 -12.29 14.69 6.03
N GLU A 101 -12.28 15.75 6.85
CA GLU A 101 -13.18 15.90 8.00
C GLU A 101 -14.66 16.04 7.62
N ARG A 102 -14.94 16.33 6.34
CA ARG A 102 -16.31 16.49 5.83
C ARG A 102 -16.82 15.29 5.04
N LEU A 103 -15.97 14.29 4.86
CA LEU A 103 -16.35 13.09 4.13
C LEU A 103 -17.01 12.10 5.07
N GLU A 104 -18.25 11.78 4.79
CA GLU A 104 -19.01 10.78 5.51
C GLU A 104 -19.45 9.68 4.55
N VAL A 105 -19.45 8.46 5.02
CA VAL A 105 -19.93 7.29 4.28
C VAL A 105 -21.04 6.66 5.07
N HIS A 106 -22.23 6.60 4.47
CA HIS A 106 -23.40 5.95 5.02
C HIS A 106 -23.68 4.67 4.24
N ILE A 107 -23.76 3.55 4.95
CA ILE A 107 -24.06 2.25 4.36
C ILE A 107 -25.35 1.72 5.00
N HIS A 108 -26.36 1.49 4.19
CA HIS A 108 -27.62 0.90 4.61
C HIS A 108 -28.00 -0.22 3.65
N GLU A 109 -27.71 -1.45 4.03
CA GLU A 109 -27.96 -2.62 3.21
C GLU A 109 -28.76 -3.68 3.96
N LYS A 110 -29.76 -4.23 3.29
CA LYS A 110 -30.59 -5.33 3.77
C LYS A 110 -30.50 -6.51 2.80
N ASN A 111 -30.37 -7.69 3.34
CA ASN A 111 -30.46 -8.92 2.59
C ASN A 111 -31.77 -9.61 2.91
N ASP A 112 -32.69 -9.65 1.94
CA ASP A 112 -33.96 -10.34 2.02
C ASP A 112 -33.94 -11.68 1.25
N SER A 113 -32.78 -12.11 0.78
CA SER A 113 -32.60 -13.36 0.03
C SER A 113 -31.93 -14.45 0.87
N ASP A 114 -32.10 -15.71 0.46
CA ASP A 114 -31.46 -16.87 1.08
C ASP A 114 -29.97 -17.01 0.69
N THR A 115 -29.48 -16.14 -0.21
CA THR A 115 -28.08 -16.14 -0.66
C THR A 115 -27.30 -15.01 -0.02
N MET A 116 -25.98 -15.18 0.09
CA MET A 116 -25.10 -14.16 0.65
C MET A 116 -25.05 -12.92 -0.26
N LYS A 117 -25.31 -11.74 0.32
CA LYS A 117 -25.18 -10.45 -0.34
C LYS A 117 -23.88 -9.79 0.12
N TYR A 118 -23.03 -9.41 -0.84
CA TYR A 118 -21.83 -8.65 -0.55
C TYR A 118 -22.15 -7.16 -0.58
N VAL A 119 -21.66 -6.43 0.42
CA VAL A 119 -21.69 -4.97 0.42
C VAL A 119 -20.40 -4.47 -0.22
N THR A 120 -20.54 -3.67 -1.26
CA THR A 120 -19.42 -3.10 -2.03
C THR A 120 -19.49 -1.57 -2.00
N THR A 121 -18.51 -0.90 -2.57
CA THR A 121 -18.49 0.57 -2.69
C THR A 121 -19.48 1.12 -3.73
N GLU A 122 -20.24 0.25 -4.39
CA GLU A 122 -21.30 0.63 -5.34
C GLU A 122 -22.67 0.84 -4.66
N HIS A 123 -22.76 0.52 -3.36
CA HIS A 123 -23.94 0.69 -2.51
C HIS A 123 -23.77 1.91 -1.64
#